data_dbec21fe697fd2745ab3deac5bdfae6d
#
_entry.id   dbec21fe697fd2745ab3deac5bdfae6d
#
_cell.length_a   1.000
_cell.length_b   1.000
_cell.length_c   1.000
_cell.angle_alpha   90.00
_cell.angle_beta   90.00
_cell.angle_gamma   90.00
#
_symmetry.space_group_name_H-M   'P 1'
#
loop_
_entity.id
_entity.type
_entity.pdbx_description
1 polymer ?
#
loop_
_entity_poly.entity_id
_entity_poly.type
_entity_poly.pdbx_seq_one_letter_code
_entity_poly.pdbx_strand_id
1 'polypeptide(L)'
;MEQLIYTDANRIDQGVLGNTTLDLEYGRDESDQTNTFEVSIDRNSKIRLEDKALVYIEGTEYGGKITGIGTNTGEDVITYKGMTWHGLLNAHVLGPDSGQDYLVLSGEAHTVIRSLIERMNLQDIFTAPMTSSGININYQVRYEYGYFAILAMLAASSAKLKMTYD
;
A
#
# COMPACT_ATOMS: atom_id res chain seq x y z
N MET A 1 -23.16 1.74 0.98
CA MET A 1 -22.44 3.01 0.65
C MET A 1 -21.03 2.80 1.17
N GLU A 2 -20.06 2.85 0.29
CA GLU A 2 -18.66 2.70 0.69
C GLU A 2 -18.27 3.85 1.61
N GLN A 3 -17.65 3.53 2.73
CA GLN A 3 -17.27 4.52 3.74
C GLN A 3 -15.77 4.74 3.70
N LEU A 4 -15.35 6.00 3.65
CA LEU A 4 -13.95 6.37 3.79
C LEU A 4 -13.62 6.49 5.28
N ILE A 5 -12.86 5.57 5.79
CA ILE A 5 -12.46 5.47 7.19
C ILE A 5 -11.05 6.03 7.36
N TYR A 6 -10.77 6.63 8.51
CA TYR A 6 -9.43 7.09 8.86
C TYR A 6 -9.03 6.63 10.26
N THR A 7 -7.73 6.46 10.44
CA THR A 7 -7.12 6.09 11.73
C THR A 7 -6.34 7.26 12.33
N ASP A 8 -5.90 7.12 13.57
CA ASP A 8 -4.80 7.90 14.13
C ASP A 8 -3.42 7.38 13.66
N ALA A 9 -2.34 7.99 14.15
CA ALA A 9 -0.97 7.55 13.85
C ALA A 9 -0.65 6.15 14.42
N ASN A 10 -1.42 5.66 15.40
CA ASN A 10 -1.30 4.31 15.98
C ASN A 10 -2.19 3.29 15.26
N ARG A 11 -2.87 3.70 14.17
CA ARG A 11 -3.77 2.88 13.34
C ARG A 11 -5.04 2.44 14.05
N ILE A 12 -5.49 3.23 15.02
CA ILE A 12 -6.78 3.02 15.67
C ILE A 12 -7.82 3.81 14.88
N ASP A 13 -8.89 3.14 14.45
CA ASP A 13 -9.98 3.77 13.72
C ASP A 13 -10.60 4.91 14.51
N GLN A 14 -10.69 6.07 13.90
CA GLN A 14 -11.23 7.29 14.50
C GLN A 14 -12.65 7.60 13.99
N GLY A 15 -13.00 7.10 12.82
CA GLY A 15 -14.33 7.29 12.25
C GLY A 15 -14.36 7.43 10.74
N VAL A 16 -15.46 7.94 10.23
CA VAL A 16 -15.74 8.10 8.80
C VAL A 16 -15.52 9.53 8.37
N LEU A 17 -14.82 9.72 7.25
CA LEU A 17 -14.68 11.02 6.61
C LEU A 17 -15.94 11.30 5.76
N GLY A 18 -16.72 12.28 6.19
CA GLY A 18 -17.84 12.82 5.41
C GLY A 18 -17.47 14.14 4.74
N ASN A 19 -18.12 14.47 3.62
CA ASN A 19 -17.87 15.70 2.85
C ASN A 19 -16.39 15.91 2.49
N THR A 20 -15.77 14.85 2.00
CA THR A 20 -14.36 14.85 1.58
C THR A 20 -14.25 14.46 0.13
N THR A 21 -13.21 14.93 -0.54
CA THR A 21 -12.81 14.44 -1.85
C THR A 21 -11.60 13.52 -1.68
N LEU A 22 -11.66 12.36 -2.28
CA LEU A 22 -10.56 11.41 -2.35
C LEU A 22 -10.17 11.20 -3.81
N ASP A 23 -8.95 11.57 -4.14
CA ASP A 23 -8.34 11.30 -5.44
C ASP A 23 -7.26 10.22 -5.27
N LEU A 24 -7.39 9.16 -6.05
CA LEU A 24 -6.47 8.02 -6.05
C LEU A 24 -5.80 7.90 -7.41
N GLU A 25 -4.49 7.91 -7.43
CA GLU A 25 -3.69 7.67 -8.64
C GLU A 25 -2.94 6.34 -8.51
N TYR A 26 -3.13 5.47 -9.48
CA TYR A 26 -2.45 4.17 -9.57
C TYR A 26 -1.55 4.12 -10.79
N GLY A 27 -0.30 3.73 -10.56
CA GLY A 27 0.64 3.45 -11.64
C GLY A 27 0.15 2.31 -12.52
N ARG A 28 0.26 2.48 -13.84
CA ARG A 28 -0.24 1.52 -14.82
C ARG A 28 0.75 0.40 -15.09
N ASP A 29 2.03 0.68 -14.97
CA ASP A 29 3.13 -0.24 -15.23
C ASP A 29 4.40 0.21 -14.49
N GLU A 30 5.50 -0.50 -14.69
CA GLU A 30 6.80 -0.22 -14.04
C GLU A 30 7.36 1.18 -14.35
N SER A 31 6.94 1.80 -15.43
CA SER A 31 7.37 3.15 -15.82
C SER A 31 6.54 4.24 -15.17
N ASP A 32 5.31 3.93 -14.76
CA ASP A 32 4.38 4.82 -14.08
C ASP A 32 4.35 4.51 -12.59
N GLN A 33 5.14 5.25 -11.81
CA GLN A 33 5.25 5.07 -10.36
C GLN A 33 4.27 5.93 -9.57
N THR A 34 3.26 6.47 -10.22
CA THR A 34 2.21 7.25 -9.58
C THR A 34 1.32 6.32 -8.77
N ASN A 35 1.55 6.24 -7.48
CA ASN A 35 0.77 5.45 -6.53
C ASN A 35 0.50 6.29 -5.28
N THR A 36 -0.13 7.43 -5.51
CA THR A 36 -0.41 8.43 -4.48
C THR A 36 -1.90 8.65 -4.34
N PHE A 37 -2.28 9.29 -3.25
CA PHE A 37 -3.63 9.79 -3.06
C PHE A 37 -3.63 11.17 -2.42
N GLU A 38 -4.71 11.89 -2.63
CA GLU A 38 -5.01 13.15 -1.94
C GLU A 38 -6.39 13.08 -1.31
N VAL A 39 -6.49 13.52 -0.06
CA VAL A 39 -7.76 13.68 0.66
C VAL A 39 -7.93 15.14 1.02
N SER A 40 -8.99 15.77 0.52
CA SER A 40 -9.33 17.15 0.85
C SER A 40 -10.48 17.19 1.84
N ILE A 41 -10.26 17.84 2.97
CA ILE A 41 -11.23 18.01 4.07
C ILE A 41 -11.52 19.50 4.25
N ASP A 42 -12.78 19.86 4.46
CA ASP A 42 -13.19 21.24 4.78
C ASP A 42 -12.36 21.78 5.96
N ARG A 43 -11.82 22.99 5.81
CA ARG A 43 -11.00 23.65 6.83
C ARG A 43 -11.76 23.87 8.14
N ASN A 44 -13.06 24.03 8.09
CA ASN A 44 -13.92 24.21 9.26
C ASN A 44 -14.31 22.88 9.92
N SER A 45 -13.99 21.75 9.30
CA SER A 45 -14.14 20.44 9.93
C SER A 45 -13.33 20.36 11.21
N LYS A 46 -13.84 19.63 12.21
CA LYS A 46 -13.08 19.30 13.42
C LYS A 46 -12.08 18.17 13.22
N ILE A 47 -12.21 17.44 12.09
CA ILE A 47 -11.35 16.31 11.78
C ILE A 47 -10.00 16.85 11.31
N ARG A 48 -8.93 16.27 11.87
CA ARG A 48 -7.55 16.47 11.41
C ARG A 48 -6.89 15.12 11.30
N LEU A 49 -6.31 14.86 10.12
CA LEU A 49 -5.55 13.62 9.89
C LEU A 49 -4.11 13.83 10.38
N GLU A 50 -3.59 12.84 11.04
CA GLU A 50 -2.22 12.84 11.55
C GLU A 50 -1.24 12.32 10.49
N ASP A 51 0.02 12.70 10.61
CA ASP A 51 1.09 12.04 9.85
C ASP A 51 1.12 10.54 10.19
N LYS A 52 1.29 9.70 9.18
CA LYS A 52 1.25 8.23 9.25
C LYS A 52 -0.14 7.62 9.52
N ALA A 53 -1.18 8.40 9.69
CA ALA A 53 -2.54 7.88 9.73
C ALA A 53 -2.86 7.12 8.44
N LEU A 54 -3.74 6.13 8.55
CA LEU A 54 -4.25 5.39 7.41
C LEU A 54 -5.61 5.95 6.98
N VAL A 55 -5.85 5.91 5.67
CA VAL A 55 -7.15 6.24 5.09
C VAL A 55 -7.52 5.12 4.15
N TYR A 56 -8.73 4.57 4.26
CA TYR A 56 -9.13 3.44 3.45
C TYR A 56 -10.64 3.40 3.20
N ILE A 57 -11.03 2.76 2.10
CA ILE A 57 -12.44 2.50 1.79
C ILE A 57 -12.76 1.07 2.22
N GLU A 58 -13.69 0.95 3.18
CA GLU A 58 -14.06 -0.33 3.77
C GLU A 58 -14.48 -1.37 2.71
N GLY A 59 -13.95 -2.59 2.83
CA GLY A 59 -14.26 -3.70 1.93
C GLY A 59 -13.60 -3.64 0.56
N THR A 60 -12.73 -2.66 0.31
CA THR A 60 -12.01 -2.49 -0.95
C THR A 60 -10.49 -2.61 -0.76
N GLU A 61 -9.75 -2.61 -1.87
CA GLU A 61 -8.29 -2.51 -1.89
C GLU A 61 -7.79 -1.05 -1.93
N TYR A 62 -8.69 -0.08 -1.82
CA TYR A 62 -8.37 1.33 -1.94
C TYR A 62 -8.08 1.94 -0.58
N GLY A 63 -6.92 2.54 -0.47
CA GLY A 63 -6.46 3.20 0.72
C GLY A 63 -4.95 3.42 0.71
N GLY A 64 -4.44 3.93 1.82
CA GLY A 64 -3.02 4.19 1.95
C GLY A 64 -2.67 4.90 3.26
N LYS A 65 -1.45 5.39 3.31
CA LYS A 65 -0.84 6.04 4.47
C LYS A 65 -0.57 7.51 4.17
N ILE A 66 -1.00 8.39 5.07
CA ILE A 66 -0.70 9.82 5.01
C ILE A 66 0.82 10.03 5.15
N THR A 67 1.38 10.84 4.28
CA THR A 67 2.81 11.19 4.26
C THR A 67 3.08 12.69 4.25
N GLY A 68 2.04 13.50 4.11
CA GLY A 68 2.19 14.95 4.09
C GLY A 68 0.87 15.70 4.17
N ILE A 69 0.97 16.97 4.49
CA ILE A 69 -0.14 17.92 4.57
C ILE A 69 0.15 19.09 3.66
N GLY A 70 -0.77 19.37 2.75
CA GLY A 70 -0.76 20.57 1.93
C GLY A 70 -1.85 21.53 2.37
N THR A 71 -1.51 22.81 2.54
CA THR A 71 -2.49 23.86 2.77
C THR A 71 -2.45 24.85 1.61
N ASN A 72 -3.58 25.07 0.96
CA ASN A 72 -3.74 26.15 0.00
C ASN A 72 -4.54 27.27 0.67
N THR A 73 -3.94 28.46 0.80
CA THR A 73 -4.58 29.61 1.45
C THR A 73 -5.74 30.20 0.66
N GLY A 74 -5.86 29.84 -0.62
CA GLY A 74 -6.95 30.29 -1.53
C GLY A 74 -8.17 29.36 -1.51
N GLU A 75 -8.10 28.23 -0.84
CA GLU A 75 -9.18 27.23 -0.78
C GLU A 75 -9.60 26.97 0.67
N ASP A 76 -10.90 26.71 0.89
CA ASP A 76 -11.42 26.39 2.21
C ASP A 76 -11.23 24.91 2.58
N VAL A 77 -10.15 24.29 2.08
CA VAL A 77 -9.83 22.89 2.33
C VAL A 77 -8.42 22.71 2.86
N ILE A 78 -8.23 21.62 3.57
CA ILE A 78 -6.91 21.08 3.93
C ILE A 78 -6.72 19.80 3.11
N THR A 79 -5.66 19.75 2.31
CA THR A 79 -5.34 18.58 1.50
C THR A 79 -4.25 17.75 2.18
N TYR A 80 -4.54 16.49 2.41
CA TYR A 80 -3.60 15.51 2.93
C TYR A 80 -3.14 14.64 1.77
N LYS A 81 -1.83 14.42 1.69
CA LYS A 81 -1.20 13.62 0.65
C LYS A 81 -0.71 12.31 1.25
N GLY A 82 -0.78 11.25 0.47
CA GLY A 82 -0.34 9.95 0.92
C GLY A 82 0.10 9.02 -0.21
N MET A 83 0.63 7.89 0.20
CA MET A 83 0.94 6.77 -0.70
C MET A 83 -0.14 5.71 -0.56
N THR A 84 -0.64 5.20 -1.69
CA THR A 84 -1.56 4.05 -1.72
C THR A 84 -0.87 2.80 -1.18
N TRP A 85 -1.62 1.74 -0.88
CA TRP A 85 -1.04 0.44 -0.50
C TRP A 85 -0.06 -0.07 -1.55
N HIS A 86 -0.40 0.06 -2.82
CA HIS A 86 0.49 -0.26 -3.95
C HIS A 86 1.77 0.57 -3.92
N GLY A 87 1.64 1.87 -3.66
CA GLY A 87 2.76 2.79 -3.56
C GLY A 87 3.72 2.45 -2.43
N LEU A 88 3.21 2.04 -1.27
CA LEU A 88 4.03 1.62 -0.13
C LEU A 88 4.87 0.39 -0.48
N LEU A 89 4.30 -0.60 -1.15
CA LEU A 89 5.05 -1.77 -1.64
C LEU A 89 6.06 -1.37 -2.73
N ASN A 90 5.66 -0.46 -3.61
CA ASN A 90 6.46 -0.04 -4.76
C ASN A 90 7.57 0.96 -4.41
N ALA A 91 7.55 1.53 -3.20
CA ALA A 91 8.62 2.40 -2.69
C ALA A 91 9.93 1.63 -2.40
N HIS A 92 9.90 0.31 -2.44
CA HIS A 92 11.03 -0.56 -2.15
C HIS A 92 11.50 -1.28 -3.40
N VAL A 93 12.81 -1.36 -3.58
CA VAL A 93 13.43 -2.16 -4.65
C VAL A 93 13.92 -3.47 -4.05
N LEU A 94 13.46 -4.57 -4.59
CA LEU A 94 13.91 -5.92 -4.24
C LEU A 94 15.14 -6.26 -5.08
N GLY A 95 16.23 -6.57 -4.43
CA GLY A 95 17.48 -6.94 -5.06
C GLY A 95 18.12 -8.15 -4.39
N PRO A 96 19.14 -8.75 -5.03
CA PRO A 96 19.85 -9.89 -4.50
C PRO A 96 20.61 -9.55 -3.22
N ASP A 97 20.86 -10.55 -2.40
CA ASP A 97 21.78 -10.43 -1.27
C ASP A 97 23.23 -10.29 -1.75
N SER A 98 24.09 -9.79 -0.88
CA SER A 98 25.50 -9.60 -1.21
C SER A 98 26.15 -10.90 -1.72
N GLY A 99 26.77 -10.83 -2.90
CA GLY A 99 27.41 -11.97 -3.54
C GLY A 99 26.47 -12.89 -4.32
N GLN A 100 25.20 -12.52 -4.47
CA GLN A 100 24.23 -13.24 -5.30
C GLN A 100 23.86 -12.41 -6.53
N ASP A 101 23.55 -13.08 -7.64
CA ASP A 101 23.11 -12.42 -8.88
C ASP A 101 21.60 -12.12 -8.86
N TYR A 102 20.83 -12.92 -8.15
CA TYR A 102 19.37 -12.84 -8.06
C TYR A 102 18.88 -13.07 -6.63
N LEU A 103 17.77 -12.44 -6.29
CA LEU A 103 16.94 -12.82 -5.14
C LEU A 103 16.06 -14.00 -5.57
N VAL A 104 16.30 -15.17 -5.02
CA VAL A 104 15.52 -16.37 -5.33
C VAL A 104 14.32 -16.45 -4.39
N LEU A 105 13.11 -16.44 -4.97
CA LEU A 105 11.84 -16.59 -4.27
C LEU A 105 11.31 -18.00 -4.53
N SER A 106 11.30 -18.83 -3.51
CA SER A 106 10.90 -20.24 -3.61
C SER A 106 10.11 -20.68 -2.38
N GLY A 107 9.01 -21.37 -2.59
CA GLY A 107 8.19 -21.93 -1.54
C GLY A 107 6.70 -21.56 -1.66
N GLU A 108 5.97 -21.73 -0.58
CA GLU A 108 4.54 -21.44 -0.50
C GLU A 108 4.30 -19.93 -0.59
N ALA A 109 3.30 -19.51 -1.40
CA ALA A 109 3.13 -18.11 -1.79
C ALA A 109 2.93 -17.15 -0.61
N HIS A 110 2.08 -17.48 0.38
CA HIS A 110 1.88 -16.63 1.56
C HIS A 110 3.18 -16.50 2.39
N THR A 111 3.97 -17.56 2.47
CA THR A 111 5.27 -17.54 3.15
C THR A 111 6.27 -16.66 2.42
N VAL A 112 6.32 -16.76 1.10
CA VAL A 112 7.18 -15.90 0.27
C VAL A 112 6.76 -14.43 0.41
N ILE A 113 5.47 -14.13 0.34
CA ILE A 113 4.97 -12.75 0.51
C ILE A 113 5.33 -12.21 1.90
N ARG A 114 5.17 -12.98 2.97
CA ARG A 114 5.59 -12.54 4.32
C ARG A 114 7.09 -12.21 4.36
N SER A 115 7.93 -13.05 3.79
CA SER A 115 9.38 -12.78 3.75
C SER A 115 9.72 -11.52 2.95
N LEU A 116 8.97 -11.20 1.89
CA LEU A 116 9.13 -9.96 1.14
C LEU A 116 8.64 -8.74 1.93
N ILE A 117 7.53 -8.85 2.64
CA ILE A 117 7.03 -7.79 3.54
C ILE A 117 8.07 -7.49 4.62
N GLU A 118 8.65 -8.51 5.25
CA GLU A 118 9.73 -8.36 6.23
C GLU A 118 10.98 -7.73 5.63
N ARG A 119 11.38 -8.15 4.44
CA ARG A 119 12.54 -7.60 3.72
C ARG A 119 12.36 -6.11 3.38
N MET A 120 11.14 -5.69 3.10
CA MET A 120 10.78 -4.29 2.87
C MET A 120 10.54 -3.50 4.16
N ASN A 121 10.61 -4.15 5.33
CA ASN A 121 10.29 -3.55 6.63
C ASN A 121 8.87 -2.94 6.70
N LEU A 122 7.90 -3.66 6.14
CA LEU A 122 6.49 -3.24 6.04
C LEU A 122 5.54 -4.14 6.86
N GLN A 123 6.07 -5.00 7.74
CA GLN A 123 5.29 -5.95 8.55
C GLN A 123 4.35 -5.27 9.56
N ASP A 124 4.54 -4.02 9.79
CA ASP A 124 3.66 -3.20 10.63
C ASP A 124 2.44 -2.64 9.85
N ILE A 125 2.40 -2.76 8.51
CA ILE A 125 1.30 -2.32 7.66
C ILE A 125 0.67 -3.49 6.92
N PHE A 126 1.49 -4.43 6.44
CA PHE A 126 1.04 -5.57 5.65
C PHE A 126 1.26 -6.87 6.37
N THR A 127 0.33 -7.79 6.19
CA THR A 127 0.45 -9.18 6.58
C THR A 127 -0.03 -10.10 5.47
N ALA A 128 0.41 -11.33 5.46
CA ALA A 128 -0.16 -12.36 4.61
C ALA A 128 -0.71 -13.50 5.48
N PRO A 129 -1.77 -14.19 5.04
CA PRO A 129 -2.39 -15.27 5.81
C PRO A 129 -1.38 -16.32 6.26
N MET A 130 -1.56 -16.86 7.46
CA MET A 130 -0.73 -17.95 7.98
C MET A 130 -1.11 -19.31 7.38
N THR A 131 -2.30 -19.40 6.81
CA THR A 131 -2.78 -20.60 6.10
C THR A 131 -2.10 -20.72 4.74
N SER A 132 -1.90 -21.96 4.27
CA SER A 132 -1.34 -22.19 2.94
C SER A 132 -2.31 -21.77 1.84
N SER A 133 -1.78 -21.10 0.84
CA SER A 133 -2.52 -20.79 -0.39
C SER A 133 -2.63 -22.00 -1.35
N GLY A 134 -1.78 -23.01 -1.16
CA GLY A 134 -1.62 -24.12 -2.09
C GLY A 134 -0.84 -23.77 -3.37
N ILE A 135 -0.27 -22.56 -3.45
CA ILE A 135 0.47 -22.06 -4.60
C ILE A 135 1.97 -22.09 -4.28
N ASN A 136 2.74 -22.76 -5.13
CA ASN A 136 4.18 -22.78 -5.03
C ASN A 136 4.80 -21.73 -5.94
N ILE A 137 5.68 -20.93 -5.37
CA ILE A 137 6.48 -19.91 -6.06
C ILE A 137 7.84 -20.48 -6.40
N ASN A 138 8.30 -20.17 -7.60
CA ASN A 138 9.69 -20.33 -8.04
C ASN A 138 9.99 -19.19 -9.01
N TYR A 139 10.55 -18.11 -8.49
CA TYR A 139 10.79 -16.87 -9.24
C TYR A 139 12.12 -16.24 -8.83
N GLN A 140 12.73 -15.50 -9.75
CA GLN A 140 13.98 -14.78 -9.50
C GLN A 140 13.79 -13.30 -9.76
N VAL A 141 14.20 -12.48 -8.80
CA VAL A 141 14.09 -11.03 -8.86
C VAL A 141 15.49 -10.42 -8.92
N ARG A 142 15.64 -9.39 -9.74
CA ARG A 142 16.87 -8.59 -9.81
C ARG A 142 16.52 -7.12 -10.00
N TYR A 143 16.59 -6.35 -8.89
CA TYR A 143 16.34 -4.92 -8.86
C TYR A 143 14.97 -4.53 -9.45
N GLU A 144 13.92 -5.16 -8.97
CA GLU A 144 12.53 -4.85 -9.31
C GLU A 144 11.85 -4.12 -8.15
N TYR A 145 10.90 -3.24 -8.47
CA TYR A 145 10.05 -2.60 -7.47
C TYR A 145 9.14 -3.63 -6.79
N GLY A 146 8.97 -3.52 -5.47
CA GLY A 146 8.35 -4.56 -4.66
C GLY A 146 6.94 -4.96 -5.10
N TYR A 147 6.08 -4.00 -5.44
CA TYR A 147 4.74 -4.30 -5.93
C TYR A 147 4.78 -5.07 -7.25
N PHE A 148 5.55 -4.60 -8.23
CA PHE A 148 5.67 -5.25 -9.54
C PHE A 148 6.33 -6.61 -9.45
N ALA A 149 7.35 -6.78 -8.61
CA ALA A 149 7.97 -8.07 -8.36
C ALA A 149 6.96 -9.09 -7.79
N ILE A 150 6.10 -8.66 -6.84
CA ILE A 150 5.04 -9.53 -6.30
C ILE A 150 4.03 -9.90 -7.40
N LEU A 151 3.59 -8.94 -8.22
CA LEU A 151 2.68 -9.22 -9.31
C LEU A 151 3.27 -10.19 -10.34
N ALA A 152 4.52 -9.97 -10.76
CA ALA A 152 5.21 -10.82 -11.73
C ALA A 152 5.43 -12.24 -11.19
N MET A 153 5.85 -12.36 -9.94
CA MET A 153 5.99 -13.64 -9.25
C MET A 153 4.69 -14.43 -9.20
N LEU A 154 3.58 -13.77 -8.84
CA LEU A 154 2.27 -14.40 -8.77
C LEU A 154 1.73 -14.76 -10.16
N ALA A 155 1.90 -13.87 -11.14
CA ALA A 155 1.52 -14.14 -12.53
C ALA A 155 2.24 -15.35 -13.11
N ALA A 156 3.53 -15.52 -12.83
CA ALA A 156 4.32 -16.69 -13.22
C ALA A 156 3.76 -18.01 -12.64
N SER A 157 3.03 -17.94 -11.52
CA SER A 157 2.34 -19.08 -10.89
C SER A 157 0.85 -19.10 -11.16
N SER A 158 0.35 -18.34 -12.15
CA SER A 158 -1.07 -18.20 -12.51
C SER A 158 -1.95 -17.74 -11.34
N ALA A 159 -1.40 -16.93 -10.43
CA ALA A 159 -2.05 -16.38 -9.27
C ALA A 159 -2.24 -14.85 -9.38
N LYS A 160 -3.07 -14.29 -8.52
CA LYS A 160 -3.32 -12.85 -8.43
C LYS A 160 -3.19 -12.38 -6.99
N LEU A 161 -2.70 -11.16 -6.84
CA LEU A 161 -2.71 -10.45 -5.57
C LEU A 161 -4.10 -9.88 -5.29
N LYS A 162 -4.57 -10.07 -4.07
CA LYS A 162 -5.72 -9.34 -3.52
C LYS A 162 -5.29 -8.74 -2.19
N MET A 163 -5.51 -7.46 -2.02
CA MET A 163 -5.31 -6.77 -0.75
C MET A 163 -6.67 -6.38 -0.18
N THR A 164 -6.82 -6.51 1.12
CA THR A 164 -8.00 -6.07 1.88
C THR A 164 -7.52 -5.44 3.17
N TYR A 165 -8.27 -4.48 3.69
CA TYR A 165 -8.06 -3.96 5.03
C TYR A 165 -8.81 -4.85 6.03
N ASP A 166 -8.14 -5.24 7.13
CA ASP A 166 -8.68 -5.99 8.26
C ASP A 166 -8.67 -5.13 9.52
#